data_424b0edb9fca5aa6b50fe87e7ab203fc
#
_entry.id   424b0edb9fca5aa6b50fe87e7ab203fc
#
_cell.length_a   1.000
_cell.length_b   1.000
_cell.length_c   1.000
_cell.angle_alpha   90.00
_cell.angle_beta   90.00
_cell.angle_gamma   90.00
#
_symmetry.space_group_name_H-M   'P 1'
#
loop_
_entity.id
_entity.type
_entity.pdbx_description
1 polymer ?
#
loop_
_entity_poly.entity_id
_entity_poly.type
_entity_poly.pdbx_seq_one_letter_code
_entity_poly.pdbx_strand_id
1 'polypeptide(L)'
;MKLAAPREVYLKPGEVFFSARPAIVVTVLGSCVSATLHDPARRMGGIMHAMLPGRAGADEDDPRYVEPALRRLLEAFDRAGTPRRAIVAKLFGGGDVLRGSGADGRATVGSQN
;
A
#
# COMPACT_ATOMS: atom_id res chain seq x y z
N MET A 1 21.61 5.86 -25.20
CA MET A 1 20.15 5.84 -25.17
C MET A 1 19.64 6.63 -23.97
N LYS A 2 18.62 7.40 -24.17
CA LYS A 2 18.08 8.21 -23.12
C LYS A 2 16.90 7.50 -22.47
N LEU A 3 16.95 7.35 -21.15
CA LEU A 3 15.85 6.73 -20.42
C LEU A 3 14.78 7.76 -20.13
N ALA A 4 13.54 7.35 -20.26
CA ALA A 4 12.43 8.20 -19.89
C ALA A 4 12.41 8.40 -18.37
N ALA A 5 11.99 9.57 -17.95
CA ALA A 5 11.82 9.84 -16.54
C ALA A 5 10.71 8.94 -15.97
N PRO A 6 10.82 8.52 -14.72
CA PRO A 6 9.75 7.76 -14.10
C PRO A 6 8.45 8.56 -14.07
N ARG A 7 7.33 7.85 -14.18
CA ARG A 7 6.04 8.46 -14.03
C ARG A 7 5.89 8.97 -12.61
N GLU A 8 5.32 10.16 -12.46
CA GLU A 8 5.03 10.72 -11.15
C GLU A 8 3.55 10.64 -10.88
N VAL A 9 3.21 10.15 -9.70
CA VAL A 9 1.82 9.94 -9.30
C VAL A 9 1.62 10.54 -7.92
N TYR A 10 0.58 11.33 -7.76
CA TYR A 10 0.14 11.77 -6.45
C TYR A 10 -1.02 10.89 -6.02
N LEU A 11 -0.81 10.14 -4.95
CA LEU A 11 -1.81 9.20 -4.46
C LEU A 11 -2.67 9.87 -3.42
N LYS A 12 -3.97 9.89 -3.67
CA LYS A 12 -4.93 10.48 -2.76
C LYS A 12 -5.48 9.44 -1.80
N PRO A 13 -6.03 9.87 -0.65
CA PRO A 13 -6.67 8.94 0.25
C PRO A 13 -7.74 8.10 -0.45
N GLY A 14 -7.73 6.82 -0.18
CA GLY A 14 -8.66 5.88 -0.80
C GLY A 14 -8.22 5.34 -2.14
N GLU A 15 -7.04 5.73 -2.60
CA GLU A 15 -6.55 5.26 -3.89
C GLU A 15 -5.55 4.12 -3.74
N VAL A 16 -5.48 3.31 -4.79
CA VAL A 16 -4.55 2.19 -4.91
C VAL A 16 -3.84 2.32 -6.24
N PHE A 17 -2.53 2.15 -6.25
CA PHE A 17 -1.74 2.25 -7.46
C PHE A 17 -0.84 1.03 -7.59
N PHE A 18 -0.79 0.47 -8.79
CA PHE A 18 0.07 -0.68 -9.09
C PHE A 18 0.76 -0.42 -10.42
N SER A 19 2.04 -0.76 -10.52
CA SER A 19 2.78 -0.55 -11.75
C SER A 19 3.85 -1.61 -11.93
N ALA A 20 4.01 -2.04 -13.19
CA ALA A 20 5.12 -2.88 -13.61
C ALA A 20 6.27 -2.05 -14.18
N ARG A 21 6.16 -0.73 -14.11
CA ARG A 21 7.19 0.20 -14.56
C ARG A 21 7.58 1.12 -13.43
N PRO A 22 8.80 1.65 -13.45
CA PRO A 22 9.23 2.58 -12.41
C PRO A 22 8.28 3.76 -12.28
N ALA A 23 7.98 4.12 -11.05
CA ALA A 23 7.13 5.27 -10.77
C ALA A 23 7.57 5.90 -9.47
N ILE A 24 7.40 7.20 -9.38
CA ILE A 24 7.58 7.93 -8.13
C ILE A 24 6.18 8.26 -7.62
N VAL A 25 5.86 7.75 -6.45
CA VAL A 25 4.54 7.99 -5.87
C VAL A 25 4.71 8.85 -4.63
N VAL A 26 3.96 9.92 -4.59
CA VAL A 26 3.97 10.85 -3.46
C VAL A 26 2.60 10.82 -2.81
N THR A 27 2.58 10.74 -1.50
CA THR A 27 1.35 10.81 -0.74
C THR A 27 1.62 11.47 0.59
N VAL A 28 0.59 12.06 1.17
CA VAL A 28 0.71 12.75 2.46
C VAL A 28 -0.05 11.94 3.50
N LEU A 29 0.65 11.59 4.56
CA LEU A 29 0.07 10.80 5.63
C LEU A 29 -0.02 11.62 6.91
N GLY A 30 -1.21 11.71 7.47
CA GLY A 30 -1.41 12.19 8.83
C GLY A 30 -1.78 11.00 9.68
N SER A 31 -3.05 10.85 9.97
CA SER A 31 -3.56 9.68 10.69
C SER A 31 -3.83 8.51 9.76
N CYS A 32 -3.60 8.68 8.47
CA CYS A 32 -3.84 7.63 7.47
C CYS A 32 -2.73 6.60 7.47
N VAL A 33 -2.98 5.49 6.78
CA VAL A 33 -2.05 4.36 6.65
C VAL A 33 -1.74 4.14 5.18
N SER A 34 -0.47 3.92 4.89
CA SER A 34 -0.06 3.50 3.56
C SER A 34 0.70 2.19 3.66
N ALA A 35 0.50 1.33 2.69
CA ALA A 35 1.30 0.13 2.55
C ALA A 35 1.89 0.09 1.16
N THR A 36 3.17 -0.27 1.08
CA THR A 36 3.81 -0.54 -0.19
C THR A 36 4.06 -2.02 -0.31
N LEU A 37 3.79 -2.55 -1.48
CA LEU A 37 4.07 -3.94 -1.82
C LEU A 37 5.01 -3.96 -3.00
N HIS A 38 6.00 -4.83 -2.96
CA HIS A 38 7.01 -4.85 -4.00
C HIS A 38 7.42 -6.29 -4.29
N ASP A 39 7.52 -6.60 -5.57
CA ASP A 39 8.04 -7.86 -6.07
C ASP A 39 9.38 -7.57 -6.74
N PRO A 40 10.49 -7.75 -6.02
CA PRO A 40 11.80 -7.38 -6.59
C PRO A 40 12.21 -8.24 -7.77
N ALA A 41 11.80 -9.50 -7.79
CA ALA A 41 12.19 -10.39 -8.89
C ALA A 41 11.53 -9.98 -10.20
N ARG A 42 10.27 -9.57 -10.15
CA ARG A 42 9.50 -9.18 -11.33
C ARG A 42 9.46 -7.69 -11.55
N ARG A 43 10.04 -6.93 -10.61
CA ARG A 43 10.13 -5.46 -10.67
C ARG A 43 8.76 -4.81 -10.79
N MET A 44 7.87 -5.24 -9.92
CA MET A 44 6.54 -4.67 -9.84
C MET A 44 6.31 -4.10 -8.46
N GLY A 45 5.56 -3.04 -8.39
CA GLY A 45 5.30 -2.39 -7.11
C GLY A 45 3.92 -1.81 -7.03
N GLY A 46 3.47 -1.59 -5.82
CA GLY A 46 2.18 -0.98 -5.59
C GLY A 46 2.13 -0.31 -4.25
N ILE A 47 1.15 0.54 -4.11
CA ILE A 47 0.96 1.32 -2.90
C ILE A 47 -0.52 1.62 -2.72
N MET A 48 -0.96 1.64 -1.48
CA MET A 48 -2.31 2.07 -1.15
C MET A 48 -2.28 3.12 -0.05
N HIS A 49 -3.33 3.92 0.01
CA HIS A 49 -3.48 4.94 1.03
C HIS A 49 -4.89 4.81 1.62
N ALA A 50 -4.97 4.27 2.83
CA ALA A 50 -6.25 4.08 3.50
C ALA A 50 -6.43 5.09 4.61
N MET A 51 -7.66 5.50 4.82
CA MET A 51 -8.00 6.51 5.83
C MET A 51 -8.48 5.88 7.12
N LEU A 52 -9.07 4.69 7.02
CA LEU A 52 -9.77 4.08 8.13
C LEU A 52 -9.22 2.70 8.42
N PRO A 53 -9.14 2.31 9.69
CA PRO A 53 -8.61 1.00 10.04
C PRO A 53 -9.60 -0.11 9.72
N GLY A 54 -9.07 -1.32 9.64
CA GLY A 54 -9.90 -2.50 9.52
C GLY A 54 -10.55 -2.67 8.17
N ARG A 55 -11.79 -3.07 8.21
CA ARG A 55 -12.56 -3.41 7.03
C ARG A 55 -13.80 -2.53 6.94
N ALA A 56 -14.28 -2.36 5.71
CA ALA A 56 -15.52 -1.63 5.48
C ALA A 56 -16.69 -2.37 6.12
N GLY A 57 -17.66 -1.61 6.59
CA GLY A 57 -18.86 -2.20 7.17
C GLY A 57 -19.80 -2.72 6.09
N ALA A 58 -20.74 -1.87 5.68
CA ALA A 58 -21.72 -2.28 4.69
C ALA A 58 -21.13 -2.44 3.30
N ASP A 59 -20.10 -1.69 2.98
CA ASP A 59 -19.41 -1.79 1.69
C ASP A 59 -18.05 -2.42 1.90
N GLU A 60 -17.99 -3.72 1.62
CA GLU A 60 -16.77 -4.50 1.87
C GLU A 60 -15.65 -4.20 0.89
N ASP A 61 -15.91 -3.42 -0.15
CA ASP A 61 -14.91 -3.12 -1.15
C ASP A 61 -14.55 -1.63 -1.19
N ASP A 62 -14.59 -0.98 -0.04
CA ASP A 62 -14.29 0.45 0.06
C ASP A 62 -12.79 0.65 0.33
N PRO A 63 -12.01 1.13 -0.64
CA PRO A 63 -10.55 1.26 -0.48
C PRO A 63 -10.13 2.36 0.48
N ARG A 64 -11.08 3.09 1.06
CA ARG A 64 -10.74 4.00 2.15
C ARG A 64 -10.36 3.24 3.41
N TYR A 65 -10.72 1.94 3.46
CA TYR A 65 -10.36 1.07 4.58
C TYR A 65 -9.13 0.24 4.22
N VAL A 66 -8.35 -0.10 5.23
CA VAL A 66 -7.09 -0.81 5.04
C VAL A 66 -7.28 -2.16 4.36
N GLU A 67 -8.23 -2.96 4.85
CA GLU A 67 -8.39 -4.31 4.33
C GLU A 67 -8.81 -4.34 2.85
N PRO A 68 -9.85 -3.62 2.43
CA PRO A 68 -10.19 -3.61 1.00
C PRO A 68 -9.09 -3.02 0.13
N ALA A 69 -8.40 -2.00 0.62
CA ALA A 69 -7.31 -1.40 -0.16
C ALA A 69 -6.18 -2.41 -0.38
N LEU A 70 -5.79 -3.12 0.67
CA LEU A 70 -4.78 -4.17 0.53
C LEU A 70 -5.24 -5.29 -0.37
N ARG A 71 -6.49 -5.70 -0.24
CA ARG A 71 -7.03 -6.76 -1.10
C ARG A 71 -6.96 -6.38 -2.57
N ARG A 72 -7.33 -5.15 -2.90
CA ARG A 72 -7.24 -4.68 -4.28
C ARG A 72 -5.81 -4.71 -4.79
N LEU A 73 -4.87 -4.29 -3.95
CA LEU A 73 -3.47 -4.27 -4.34
C LEU A 73 -2.94 -5.70 -4.52
N LEU A 74 -3.27 -6.59 -3.61
CA LEU A 74 -2.85 -7.98 -3.72
C LEU A 74 -3.44 -8.65 -4.95
N GLU A 75 -4.69 -8.32 -5.30
CA GLU A 75 -5.30 -8.87 -6.51
C GLU A 75 -4.57 -8.42 -7.76
N ALA A 76 -4.05 -7.20 -7.77
CA ALA A 76 -3.25 -6.74 -8.90
C ALA A 76 -1.99 -7.58 -9.06
N PHE A 77 -1.32 -7.90 -7.94
CA PHE A 77 -0.16 -8.78 -7.99
C PHE A 77 -0.54 -10.20 -8.42
N ASP A 78 -1.67 -10.70 -7.94
CA ASP A 78 -2.14 -12.02 -8.35
C ASP A 78 -2.34 -12.08 -9.87
N ARG A 79 -2.97 -11.06 -10.43
CA ARG A 79 -3.20 -11.01 -11.88
C ARG A 79 -1.90 -10.90 -12.65
N ALA A 80 -0.89 -10.30 -12.05
CA ALA A 80 0.42 -10.18 -12.68
C ALA A 80 1.30 -11.42 -12.50
N GLY A 81 0.82 -12.42 -11.76
CA GLY A 81 1.55 -13.67 -11.60
C GLY A 81 2.53 -13.71 -10.46
N THR A 82 2.47 -12.76 -9.55
CA THR A 82 3.37 -12.73 -8.40
C THR A 82 2.86 -13.66 -7.30
N PRO A 83 3.66 -14.63 -6.87
CA PRO A 83 3.27 -15.42 -5.70
C PRO A 83 3.33 -14.55 -4.44
N ARG A 84 2.37 -14.77 -3.54
CA ARG A 84 2.28 -13.95 -2.33
C ARG A 84 3.57 -13.94 -1.53
N ARG A 85 4.28 -15.05 -1.47
CA ARG A 85 5.54 -15.15 -0.73
C ARG A 85 6.66 -14.29 -1.32
N ALA A 86 6.52 -13.83 -2.55
CA ALA A 86 7.53 -13.01 -3.20
C ALA A 86 7.35 -11.53 -2.91
N ILE A 87 6.28 -11.15 -2.24
CA ILE A 87 5.95 -9.76 -1.99
C ILE A 87 6.63 -9.27 -0.71
N VAL A 88 7.31 -8.14 -0.83
CA VAL A 88 7.88 -7.42 0.32
C VAL A 88 6.95 -6.28 0.66
N ALA A 89 6.47 -6.24 1.89
CA ALA A 89 5.49 -5.25 2.32
C ALA A 89 6.09 -4.32 3.36
N LYS A 90 5.70 -3.04 3.28
CA LYS A 90 6.07 -2.05 4.28
C LYS A 90 4.85 -1.21 4.62
N LEU A 91 4.74 -0.83 5.88
CA LEU A 91 3.64 -0.01 6.36
C LEU A 91 4.17 1.32 6.84
N PHE A 92 3.41 2.37 6.59
CA PHE A 92 3.80 3.73 6.93
C PHE A 92 2.65 4.49 7.57
N GLY A 93 3.00 5.42 8.45
CA GLY A 93 2.06 6.35 9.03
C GLY A 93 1.23 5.76 10.12
N GLY A 94 0.08 6.36 10.29
CA GLY A 94 -0.93 5.68 11.02
C GLY A 94 -1.03 5.84 12.50
N GLY A 95 -0.11 6.42 13.16
CA GLY A 95 -0.26 6.68 14.60
C GLY A 95 -1.27 5.77 15.28
N ASP A 96 -2.41 6.34 15.60
CA ASP A 96 -3.44 5.61 16.33
C ASP A 96 -4.09 4.51 15.53
N VAL A 97 -4.12 4.62 14.21
CA VAL A 97 -4.71 3.58 13.36
C VAL A 97 -3.91 2.29 13.49
N LEU A 98 -2.59 2.38 13.35
CA LEU A 98 -1.74 1.20 13.47
C LEU A 98 -1.68 0.69 14.90
N ARG A 99 -1.67 1.60 15.85
CA ARG A 99 -1.64 1.23 17.25
C ARG A 99 -2.91 0.50 17.66
N GLY A 100 -4.05 0.92 17.15
CA GLY A 100 -5.30 0.28 17.43
C GLY A 100 -5.42 -1.11 16.86
N SER A 101 -4.71 -1.39 15.78
CA SER A 101 -4.77 -2.71 15.14
C SER A 101 -3.67 -3.65 15.61
N GLY A 102 -2.59 -3.11 16.18
CA GLY A 102 -1.49 -3.92 16.65
C GLY A 102 -1.51 -4.04 18.16
N ALA A 103 -1.05 -5.13 18.67
CA ALA A 103 -1.02 -5.35 20.11
C ALA A 103 -0.22 -4.30 20.84
N ASP A 104 0.81 -3.77 20.21
CA ASP A 104 1.71 -2.85 20.88
C ASP A 104 2.26 -1.78 19.95
N GLY A 105 1.69 -1.60 18.83
CA GLY A 105 2.11 -0.56 17.91
C GLY A 105 3.48 -0.73 17.29
N ARG A 106 4.29 -1.60 17.82
CA ARG A 106 5.60 -1.83 17.22
C ARG A 106 5.54 -2.74 16.03
N ALA A 107 4.37 -3.27 15.76
CA ALA A 107 4.16 -4.07 14.57
C ALA A 107 4.33 -3.26 13.30
N THR A 108 4.37 -1.95 13.41
CA THR A 108 4.48 -1.13 12.22
C THR A 108 5.91 -1.11 11.73
N VAL A 109 6.08 -1.31 10.43
CA VAL A 109 7.40 -1.25 9.83
C VAL A 109 7.96 0.15 9.94
N GLY A 110 7.11 1.16 9.77
CA GLY A 110 7.55 2.52 9.85
C GLY A 110 8.17 2.88 11.19
N SER A 111 7.64 2.36 12.28
CA SER A 111 8.16 2.67 13.59
C SER A 111 9.46 1.91 13.89
N GLN A 112 9.76 0.91 13.13
CA GLN A 112 10.98 0.13 13.32
C GLN A 112 12.15 0.67 12.49
N ASN A 113 11.85 1.50 11.56
CA ASN A 113 12.88 2.09 10.74
C ASN A 113 13.37 3.39 11.34
#